data_8e1bc6396c4812b22c6cb6ce1aa8cf00
#
_entry.id   8e1bc6396c4812b22c6cb6ce1aa8cf00
#
_cell.length_a   1.000
_cell.length_b   1.000
_cell.length_c   1.000
_cell.angle_alpha   90.00
_cell.angle_beta   90.00
_cell.angle_gamma   90.00
#
_symmetry.space_group_name_H-M   'P 1'
#
loop_
_entity.id
_entity.type
_entity.pdbx_description
1 polymer ?
#
loop_
_entity_poly.entity_id
_entity_poly.type
_entity_poly.pdbx_seq_one_letter_code
_entity_poly.pdbx_strand_id
1 'polypeptide(L)'
;FERFLHKHHIAFCKVNALAIKRSIGLVRGKTDKWDATRIAAYGYEKKDQLTMDIPASDALKRLQMLHSTRDRLVRQKASLTCAIKEYRHIGIPENDIIMQTQLQLIKNFEKQIDKLMAEIQAILEQEPLKQNFHLLQSIKGVVKILALAVIIKTHNFTRFVNARKFACFCGTAPFEHSSG
;
A
#
# COMPACT_ATOMS: atom_id res chain seq x y z
N PHE A 1 14.03 -3.86 -8.43
CA PHE A 1 15.25 -4.25 -7.69
C PHE A 1 14.96 -5.44 -6.75
N GLU A 2 13.99 -5.37 -5.82
CA GLU A 2 13.63 -6.48 -4.92
C GLU A 2 13.34 -7.79 -5.66
N ARG A 3 12.57 -7.72 -6.76
CA ARG A 3 12.27 -8.89 -7.60
C ARG A 3 13.54 -9.55 -8.17
N PHE A 4 14.54 -8.75 -8.51
CA PHE A 4 15.83 -9.24 -8.97
C PHE A 4 16.58 -9.97 -7.84
N LEU A 5 16.69 -9.35 -6.65
CA LEU A 5 17.34 -9.95 -5.49
C LEU A 5 16.71 -11.30 -5.12
N HIS A 6 15.38 -11.36 -5.07
CA HIS A 6 14.67 -12.61 -4.79
C HIS A 6 14.91 -13.68 -5.89
N LYS A 7 14.85 -13.29 -7.17
CA LYS A 7 15.09 -14.21 -8.29
C LYS A 7 16.48 -14.84 -8.23
N HIS A 8 17.47 -14.09 -7.74
CA HIS A 8 18.86 -14.52 -7.63
C HIS A 8 19.23 -15.02 -6.24
N HIS A 9 18.25 -15.25 -5.36
CA HIS A 9 18.45 -15.73 -3.98
C HIS A 9 19.42 -14.87 -3.17
N ILE A 10 19.49 -13.55 -3.46
CA ILE A 10 20.29 -12.61 -2.73
C ILE A 10 19.54 -12.16 -1.50
N ALA A 11 20.06 -12.48 -0.32
CA ALA A 11 19.51 -12.04 0.95
C ALA A 11 19.64 -10.52 1.12
N PHE A 12 18.58 -9.85 1.58
CA PHE A 12 18.60 -8.42 1.84
C PHE A 12 17.67 -8.03 2.98
N CYS A 13 17.93 -6.87 3.56
CA CYS A 13 17.08 -6.26 4.59
C CYS A 13 16.55 -4.92 4.09
N LYS A 14 15.31 -4.59 4.47
CA LYS A 14 14.74 -3.26 4.26
C LYS A 14 14.88 -2.45 5.54
N VAL A 15 15.61 -1.38 5.48
CA VAL A 15 15.82 -0.48 6.62
C VAL A 15 15.19 0.88 6.33
N ASN A 16 14.59 1.48 7.35
CA ASN A 16 14.08 2.84 7.24
C ASN A 16 15.25 3.81 7.03
N ALA A 17 15.19 4.60 5.95
CA ALA A 17 16.22 5.60 5.64
C ALA A 17 16.48 6.60 6.78
N LEU A 18 15.43 6.92 7.57
CA LEU A 18 15.57 7.78 8.75
C LEU A 18 16.38 7.11 9.86
N ALA A 19 16.27 5.78 10.03
CA ALA A 19 17.07 5.03 11.00
C ALA A 19 18.57 5.10 10.65
N ILE A 20 18.90 4.90 9.37
CA ILE A 20 20.26 5.04 8.87
C ILE A 20 20.75 6.49 9.09
N LYS A 21 19.94 7.48 8.71
CA LYS A 21 20.31 8.90 8.88
C LYS A 21 20.56 9.28 10.33
N ARG A 22 19.76 8.78 11.26
CA ARG A 22 19.91 9.08 12.71
C ARG A 22 21.11 8.37 13.34
N SER A 23 21.51 7.19 12.85
CA SER A 23 22.64 6.44 13.39
C SER A 23 24.01 7.07 13.02
N ILE A 24 24.06 7.88 11.98
CA ILE A 24 25.31 8.39 11.41
C ILE A 24 25.67 9.79 11.95
N GLY A 25 24.74 10.48 12.62
CA GLY A 25 24.97 11.84 13.12
C GLY A 25 25.01 12.91 12.02
N LEU A 26 25.49 14.11 12.36
CA LEU A 26 25.62 15.24 11.45
C LEU A 26 26.88 15.08 10.58
N VAL A 27 26.69 14.85 9.29
CA VAL A 27 27.79 14.75 8.32
C VAL A 27 27.61 15.78 7.22
N ARG A 28 28.70 16.52 6.92
CA ARG A 28 28.76 17.43 5.78
C ARG A 28 29.19 16.67 4.52
N GLY A 29 28.57 17.00 3.39
CA GLY A 29 28.84 16.38 2.09
C GLY A 29 27.81 15.31 1.72
N LYS A 30 27.38 15.32 0.45
CA LYS A 30 26.38 14.40 -0.10
C LYS A 30 26.90 13.87 -1.43
N THR A 31 27.37 12.63 -1.41
CA THR A 31 27.72 11.88 -2.63
C THR A 31 27.24 10.45 -2.49
N ASP A 32 26.87 9.81 -3.57
CA ASP A 32 26.40 8.42 -3.60
C ASP A 32 27.44 7.45 -2.99
N LYS A 33 28.72 7.74 -3.16
CA LYS A 33 29.82 6.96 -2.57
C LYS A 33 29.78 7.00 -1.05
N TRP A 34 29.60 8.18 -0.45
CA TRP A 34 29.48 8.34 0.99
C TRP A 34 28.23 7.67 1.53
N ASP A 35 27.10 7.78 0.82
CA ASP A 35 25.85 7.15 1.23
C ASP A 35 25.97 5.62 1.17
N ALA A 36 26.60 5.05 0.14
CA ALA A 36 26.88 3.61 0.06
C ALA A 36 27.77 3.12 1.22
N THR A 37 28.84 3.85 1.55
CA THR A 37 29.74 3.52 2.68
C THR A 37 28.99 3.54 4.01
N ARG A 38 28.10 4.51 4.21
CA ARG A 38 27.26 4.64 5.43
C ARG A 38 26.25 3.51 5.56
N ILE A 39 25.60 3.14 4.46
CA ILE A 39 24.67 2.00 4.44
C ILE A 39 25.42 0.72 4.81
N ALA A 40 26.62 0.52 4.26
CA ALA A 40 27.46 -0.63 4.59
C ALA A 40 27.89 -0.65 6.06
N ALA A 41 28.34 0.49 6.60
CA ALA A 41 28.70 0.62 8.02
C ALA A 41 27.51 0.32 8.94
N TYR A 42 26.35 0.91 8.65
CA TYR A 42 25.11 0.63 9.38
C TYR A 42 24.75 -0.86 9.35
N GLY A 43 24.84 -1.49 8.17
CA GLY A 43 24.56 -2.91 8.00
C GLY A 43 25.50 -3.79 8.83
N TYR A 44 26.78 -3.42 8.90
CA TYR A 44 27.77 -4.12 9.70
C TYR A 44 27.53 -3.97 11.21
N GLU A 45 27.32 -2.75 11.67
CA GLU A 45 27.06 -2.46 13.10
C GLU A 45 25.76 -3.09 13.62
N LYS A 46 24.75 -3.16 12.78
CA LYS A 46 23.41 -3.65 13.15
C LYS A 46 23.10 -5.08 12.66
N LYS A 47 24.10 -5.80 12.17
CA LYS A 47 23.94 -7.14 11.55
C LYS A 47 23.09 -8.10 12.39
N ASP A 48 23.27 -8.09 13.72
CA ASP A 48 22.57 -8.98 14.64
C ASP A 48 21.11 -8.52 14.97
N GLN A 49 20.76 -7.29 14.58
CA GLN A 49 19.44 -6.69 14.76
C GLN A 49 18.62 -6.64 13.46
N LEU A 50 19.27 -6.84 12.32
CA LEU A 50 18.64 -6.83 11.03
C LEU A 50 17.95 -8.14 10.75
N THR A 51 16.68 -8.06 10.35
CA THR A 51 15.90 -9.22 9.90
C THR A 51 15.87 -9.27 8.39
N MET A 52 16.10 -10.47 7.82
CA MET A 52 15.99 -10.67 6.38
C MET A 52 14.57 -10.41 5.89
N ASP A 53 14.44 -9.78 4.74
CA ASP A 53 13.14 -9.53 4.12
C ASP A 53 12.57 -10.84 3.59
N ILE A 54 11.36 -11.15 4.02
CA ILE A 54 10.59 -12.30 3.52
C ILE A 54 9.72 -11.77 2.38
N PRO A 55 9.91 -12.29 1.15
CA PRO A 55 9.11 -11.82 0.01
C PRO A 55 7.63 -12.14 0.23
N ALA A 56 6.80 -11.17 -0.11
CA ALA A 56 5.37 -11.41 -0.19
C ALA A 56 5.08 -12.51 -1.22
N SER A 57 4.10 -13.37 -0.94
CA SER A 57 3.65 -14.39 -1.90
C SER A 57 3.19 -13.75 -3.21
N ASP A 58 3.17 -14.50 -4.29
CA ASP A 58 2.72 -13.97 -5.58
C ASP A 58 1.24 -13.58 -5.55
N ALA A 59 0.43 -14.26 -4.77
CA ALA A 59 -0.95 -13.88 -4.51
C ALA A 59 -1.04 -12.50 -3.84
N LEU A 60 -0.22 -12.21 -2.81
CA LEU A 60 -0.18 -10.90 -2.16
C LEU A 60 0.34 -9.80 -3.09
N LYS A 61 1.34 -10.08 -3.90
CA LYS A 61 1.83 -9.14 -4.93
C LYS A 61 0.72 -8.83 -5.94
N ARG A 62 0.00 -9.85 -6.39
CA ARG A 62 -1.13 -9.68 -7.31
C ARG A 62 -2.24 -8.85 -6.68
N LEU A 63 -2.64 -9.15 -5.45
CA LEU A 63 -3.62 -8.36 -4.69
C LEU A 63 -3.19 -6.89 -4.55
N GLN A 64 -1.92 -6.62 -4.28
CA GLN A 64 -1.40 -5.26 -4.18
C GLN A 64 -1.52 -4.50 -5.51
N MET A 65 -1.22 -5.16 -6.64
CA MET A 65 -1.36 -4.56 -7.97
C MET A 65 -2.83 -4.27 -8.30
N LEU A 66 -3.72 -5.23 -8.06
CA LEU A 66 -5.16 -5.09 -8.29
C LEU A 66 -5.74 -3.96 -7.43
N HIS A 67 -5.41 -3.93 -6.13
CA HIS A 67 -5.84 -2.89 -5.21
C HIS A 67 -5.37 -1.50 -5.64
N SER A 68 -4.09 -1.35 -5.96
CA SER A 68 -3.54 -0.07 -6.44
C SER A 68 -4.19 0.41 -7.73
N THR A 69 -4.47 -0.50 -8.65
CA THR A 69 -5.17 -0.20 -9.92
C THR A 69 -6.62 0.22 -9.65
N ARG A 70 -7.33 -0.54 -8.81
CA ARG A 70 -8.69 -0.21 -8.38
C ARG A 70 -8.78 1.17 -7.74
N ASP A 71 -7.87 1.50 -6.82
CA ASP A 71 -7.87 2.79 -6.12
C ASP A 71 -7.58 3.97 -7.07
N ARG A 72 -6.74 3.75 -8.08
CA ARG A 72 -6.52 4.75 -9.14
C ARG A 72 -7.80 5.00 -9.94
N LEU A 73 -8.51 3.94 -10.37
CA LEU A 73 -9.78 4.08 -11.10
C LEU A 73 -10.86 4.76 -10.26
N VAL A 74 -10.95 4.44 -8.96
CA VAL A 74 -11.90 5.09 -8.04
C VAL A 74 -11.64 6.59 -7.92
N ARG A 75 -10.37 7.00 -7.81
CA ARG A 75 -10.00 8.43 -7.77
C ARG A 75 -10.32 9.14 -9.08
N GLN A 76 -10.05 8.52 -10.23
CA GLN A 76 -10.39 9.06 -11.53
C GLN A 76 -11.91 9.21 -11.69
N LYS A 77 -12.70 8.18 -11.31
CA LYS A 77 -14.16 8.25 -11.30
C LYS A 77 -14.66 9.38 -10.41
N ALA A 78 -14.11 9.55 -9.21
CA ALA A 78 -14.49 10.62 -8.30
C ALA A 78 -14.22 12.01 -8.90
N SER A 79 -13.08 12.20 -9.56
CA SER A 79 -12.74 13.46 -10.26
C SER A 79 -13.77 13.78 -11.34
N LEU A 80 -14.12 12.81 -12.21
CA LEU A 80 -15.16 13.02 -13.24
C LEU A 80 -16.53 13.30 -12.62
N THR A 81 -16.87 12.65 -11.52
CA THR A 81 -18.13 12.89 -10.82
C THR A 81 -18.21 14.31 -10.26
N CYS A 82 -17.09 14.87 -9.77
CA CYS A 82 -17.02 16.27 -9.36
C CYS A 82 -17.21 17.21 -10.55
N ALA A 83 -16.53 16.97 -11.67
CA ALA A 83 -16.67 17.77 -12.89
C ALA A 83 -18.14 17.79 -13.38
N ILE A 84 -18.84 16.65 -13.38
CA ILE A 84 -20.26 16.60 -13.75
C ILE A 84 -21.11 17.49 -12.84
N LYS A 85 -20.84 17.52 -11.52
CA LYS A 85 -21.58 18.40 -10.60
C LYS A 85 -21.37 19.88 -10.95
N GLU A 86 -20.17 20.26 -11.30
CA GLU A 86 -19.82 21.61 -11.73
C GLU A 86 -20.53 21.96 -13.04
N TYR A 87 -20.51 21.07 -14.03
CA TYR A 87 -21.20 21.29 -15.32
C TYR A 87 -22.72 21.45 -15.14
N ARG A 88 -23.35 20.66 -14.28
CA ARG A 88 -24.76 20.85 -13.92
C ARG A 88 -25.02 22.20 -13.25
N HIS A 89 -24.11 22.62 -12.37
CA HIS A 89 -24.24 23.89 -11.65
C HIS A 89 -24.20 25.09 -12.61
N ILE A 90 -23.36 25.04 -13.66
CA ILE A 90 -23.27 26.09 -14.68
C ILE A 90 -24.30 25.94 -15.81
N GLY A 91 -25.24 24.97 -15.71
CA GLY A 91 -26.36 24.81 -16.62
C GLY A 91 -26.06 24.06 -17.92
N ILE A 92 -24.99 23.27 -18.00
CA ILE A 92 -24.74 22.40 -19.15
C ILE A 92 -25.80 21.28 -19.17
N PRO A 93 -26.55 21.12 -20.28
CA PRO A 93 -27.62 20.13 -20.35
C PRO A 93 -27.07 18.69 -20.39
N GLU A 94 -27.87 17.75 -19.88
CA GLU A 94 -27.47 16.31 -19.80
C GLU A 94 -27.21 15.67 -21.19
N ASN A 95 -27.81 16.20 -22.26
CA ASN A 95 -27.60 15.74 -23.64
C ASN A 95 -26.38 16.38 -24.32
N ASP A 96 -25.69 17.29 -23.67
CA ASP A 96 -24.46 17.87 -24.19
C ASP A 96 -23.35 16.81 -24.34
N ILE A 97 -22.54 16.92 -25.39
CA ILE A 97 -21.47 15.96 -25.69
C ILE A 97 -20.46 15.86 -24.53
N ILE A 98 -20.18 16.97 -23.82
CA ILE A 98 -19.28 17.01 -22.67
C ILE A 98 -19.84 16.13 -21.56
N MET A 99 -21.13 16.32 -21.22
CA MET A 99 -21.82 15.54 -20.20
C MET A 99 -21.89 14.05 -20.55
N GLN A 100 -22.30 13.73 -21.77
CA GLN A 100 -22.41 12.35 -22.25
C GLN A 100 -21.06 11.63 -22.24
N THR A 101 -19.99 12.31 -22.63
CA THR A 101 -18.63 11.75 -22.58
C THR A 101 -18.21 11.41 -21.15
N GLN A 102 -18.41 12.33 -20.21
CA GLN A 102 -18.06 12.09 -18.80
C GLN A 102 -18.87 10.95 -18.18
N LEU A 103 -20.17 10.91 -18.43
CA LEU A 103 -21.05 9.86 -17.96
C LEU A 103 -20.67 8.48 -18.52
N GLN A 104 -20.28 8.41 -19.80
CA GLN A 104 -19.82 7.16 -20.42
C GLN A 104 -18.50 6.68 -19.81
N LEU A 105 -17.54 7.60 -19.53
CA LEU A 105 -16.29 7.27 -18.85
C LEU A 105 -16.54 6.74 -17.43
N ILE A 106 -17.45 7.36 -16.68
CA ILE A 106 -17.82 6.89 -15.33
C ILE A 106 -18.36 5.46 -15.39
N LYS A 107 -19.30 5.17 -16.30
CA LYS A 107 -19.84 3.80 -16.50
C LYS A 107 -18.73 2.79 -16.83
N ASN A 108 -17.77 3.20 -17.66
CA ASN A 108 -16.63 2.35 -17.99
C ASN A 108 -15.73 2.09 -16.78
N PHE A 109 -15.45 3.11 -15.96
CA PHE A 109 -14.68 2.92 -14.72
C PHE A 109 -15.39 1.99 -13.74
N GLU A 110 -16.70 2.13 -13.55
CA GLU A 110 -17.50 1.24 -12.71
C GLU A 110 -17.35 -0.22 -13.16
N LYS A 111 -17.57 -0.49 -14.43
CA LYS A 111 -17.41 -1.84 -15.01
C LYS A 111 -16.00 -2.41 -14.80
N GLN A 112 -14.95 -1.59 -14.92
CA GLN A 112 -13.57 -2.06 -14.70
C GLN A 112 -13.29 -2.28 -13.19
N ILE A 113 -13.79 -1.41 -12.32
CA ILE A 113 -13.69 -1.57 -10.87
C ILE A 113 -14.35 -2.87 -10.42
N ASP A 114 -15.54 -3.20 -10.93
CA ASP A 114 -16.25 -4.43 -10.60
C ASP A 114 -15.47 -5.68 -11.04
N LYS A 115 -14.86 -5.66 -12.22
CA LYS A 115 -13.98 -6.74 -12.69
C LYS A 115 -12.76 -6.94 -11.78
N LEU A 116 -12.10 -5.85 -11.38
CA LEU A 116 -10.98 -5.92 -10.45
C LEU A 116 -11.41 -6.46 -9.08
N MET A 117 -12.58 -6.04 -8.60
CA MET A 117 -13.12 -6.53 -7.33
C MET A 117 -13.48 -8.01 -7.37
N ALA A 118 -13.99 -8.51 -8.49
CA ALA A 118 -14.27 -9.94 -8.67
C ALA A 118 -12.96 -10.77 -8.62
N GLU A 119 -11.90 -10.33 -9.30
CA GLU A 119 -10.59 -11.00 -9.25
C GLU A 119 -9.97 -10.94 -7.85
N ILE A 120 -10.04 -9.79 -7.17
CA ILE A 120 -9.60 -9.65 -5.78
C ILE A 120 -10.32 -10.63 -4.87
N GLN A 121 -11.64 -10.74 -4.99
CA GLN A 121 -12.44 -11.67 -4.19
C GLN A 121 -12.03 -13.11 -4.46
N ALA A 122 -11.84 -13.50 -5.72
CA ALA A 122 -11.42 -14.85 -6.09
C ALA A 122 -10.07 -15.24 -5.47
N ILE A 123 -9.13 -14.31 -5.37
CA ILE A 123 -7.83 -14.56 -4.72
C ILE A 123 -7.98 -14.63 -3.19
N LEU A 124 -8.81 -13.75 -2.60
CA LEU A 124 -9.03 -13.74 -1.15
C LEU A 124 -9.76 -14.98 -0.61
N GLU A 125 -10.53 -15.67 -1.46
CA GLU A 125 -11.21 -16.92 -1.10
C GLU A 125 -10.30 -18.16 -1.19
N GLN A 126 -9.03 -17.99 -1.54
CA GLN A 126 -8.03 -19.05 -1.57
C GLN A 126 -7.26 -19.12 -0.23
N GLU A 127 -6.95 -20.33 0.20
CA GLU A 127 -6.05 -20.51 1.36
C GLU A 127 -4.60 -20.08 0.98
N PRO A 128 -3.85 -19.49 1.89
CA PRO A 128 -4.15 -19.26 3.31
C PRO A 128 -4.79 -17.88 3.61
N LEU A 129 -5.29 -17.14 2.62
CA LEU A 129 -5.84 -15.78 2.79
C LEU A 129 -7.28 -15.80 3.31
N LYS A 130 -8.05 -16.80 2.92
CA LYS A 130 -9.48 -16.92 3.17
C LYS A 130 -9.84 -16.79 4.66
N GLN A 131 -9.20 -17.57 5.50
CA GLN A 131 -9.50 -17.57 6.93
C GLN A 131 -9.31 -16.17 7.56
N ASN A 132 -8.18 -15.52 7.29
CA ASN A 132 -7.87 -14.22 7.83
C ASN A 132 -8.77 -13.14 7.25
N PHE A 133 -9.16 -13.26 5.96
CA PHE A 133 -10.09 -12.34 5.33
C PHE A 133 -11.48 -12.39 5.98
N HIS A 134 -12.03 -13.56 6.18
CA HIS A 134 -13.32 -13.73 6.87
C HIS A 134 -13.27 -13.29 8.33
N LEU A 135 -12.17 -13.58 9.03
CA LEU A 135 -11.97 -13.12 10.40
C LEU A 135 -11.96 -11.58 10.48
N LEU A 136 -11.28 -10.90 9.57
CA LEU A 136 -11.32 -9.44 9.50
C LEU A 136 -12.72 -8.90 9.22
N GLN A 137 -13.47 -9.55 8.32
CA GLN A 137 -14.82 -9.13 7.98
C GLN A 137 -15.85 -9.37 9.10
N SER A 138 -15.58 -10.28 10.05
CA SER A 138 -16.44 -10.49 11.21
C SER A 138 -16.38 -9.32 12.21
N ILE A 139 -15.36 -8.46 12.10
CA ILE A 139 -15.20 -7.28 12.96
C ILE A 139 -16.15 -6.17 12.47
N LYS A 140 -17.02 -5.69 13.35
CA LYS A 140 -17.96 -4.60 13.04
C LYS A 140 -17.20 -3.36 12.54
N GLY A 141 -17.59 -2.86 11.37
CA GLY A 141 -16.96 -1.69 10.73
C GLY A 141 -15.81 -2.01 9.78
N VAL A 142 -15.33 -3.25 9.71
CA VAL A 142 -14.31 -3.66 8.76
C VAL A 142 -14.98 -4.07 7.44
N VAL A 143 -14.96 -3.15 6.48
CA VAL A 143 -15.45 -3.41 5.11
C VAL A 143 -14.40 -4.16 4.27
N LYS A 144 -14.84 -4.81 3.19
CA LYS A 144 -13.98 -5.63 2.31
C LYS A 144 -12.66 -4.96 1.91
N ILE A 145 -12.70 -3.68 1.54
CA ILE A 145 -11.50 -2.94 1.11
C ILE A 145 -10.53 -2.72 2.27
N LEU A 146 -11.03 -2.49 3.48
CA LEU A 146 -10.19 -2.37 4.67
C LEU A 146 -9.54 -3.71 5.01
N ALA A 147 -10.30 -4.81 4.99
CA ALA A 147 -9.78 -6.16 5.20
C ALA A 147 -8.68 -6.50 4.18
N LEU A 148 -8.91 -6.21 2.89
CA LEU A 148 -7.92 -6.37 1.82
C LEU A 148 -6.65 -5.55 2.11
N ALA A 149 -6.79 -4.28 2.49
CA ALA A 149 -5.65 -3.40 2.78
C ALA A 149 -4.83 -3.93 3.97
N VAL A 150 -5.48 -4.43 5.03
CA VAL A 150 -4.81 -5.05 6.18
C VAL A 150 -4.04 -6.29 5.73
N ILE A 151 -4.65 -7.22 4.99
CA ILE A 151 -3.98 -8.43 4.47
C ILE A 151 -2.73 -8.08 3.65
N ILE A 152 -2.84 -7.11 2.73
CA ILE A 152 -1.71 -6.68 1.90
C ILE A 152 -0.61 -6.07 2.77
N LYS A 153 -0.95 -5.12 3.65
CA LYS A 153 0.04 -4.37 4.46
C LYS A 153 0.73 -5.23 5.50
N THR A 154 0.03 -6.22 6.06
CA THR A 154 0.57 -7.14 7.06
C THR A 154 1.21 -8.39 6.44
N HIS A 155 1.17 -8.54 5.11
CA HIS A 155 1.53 -9.79 4.43
C HIS A 155 0.79 -11.00 5.05
N ASN A 156 -0.51 -10.88 5.17
CA ASN A 156 -1.35 -11.88 5.84
C ASN A 156 -0.91 -12.15 7.29
N PHE A 157 -0.63 -11.08 8.05
CA PHE A 157 -0.17 -11.08 9.45
C PHE A 157 1.23 -11.64 9.70
N THR A 158 2.06 -11.82 8.68
CA THR A 158 3.43 -12.32 8.85
C THR A 158 4.49 -11.23 8.96
N ARG A 159 4.17 -9.99 8.56
CA ARG A 159 5.14 -8.89 8.47
C ARG A 159 5.48 -8.25 9.81
N PHE A 160 4.55 -8.22 10.74
CA PHE A 160 4.72 -7.55 12.03
C PHE A 160 4.76 -8.54 13.18
N VAL A 161 5.73 -8.39 14.07
CA VAL A 161 5.91 -9.28 15.23
C VAL A 161 4.70 -9.25 16.18
N ASN A 162 4.03 -8.09 16.29
CA ASN A 162 2.85 -7.91 17.13
C ASN A 162 1.98 -6.73 16.67
N ALA A 163 0.77 -6.66 17.22
CA ALA A 163 -0.21 -5.63 16.90
C ALA A 163 0.29 -4.19 17.17
N ARG A 164 1.12 -3.97 18.21
CA ARG A 164 1.67 -2.65 18.54
C ARG A 164 2.57 -2.14 17.41
N LYS A 165 3.41 -2.99 16.81
CA LYS A 165 4.24 -2.63 15.66
C LYS A 165 3.41 -2.26 14.44
N PHE A 166 2.31 -2.97 14.22
CA PHE A 166 1.36 -2.62 13.16
C PHE A 166 0.65 -1.30 13.45
N ALA A 167 0.19 -1.05 14.68
CA ALA A 167 -0.41 0.23 15.08
C ALA A 167 0.55 1.42 14.89
N CYS A 168 1.84 1.25 15.23
CA CYS A 168 2.88 2.24 14.94
C CYS A 168 3.02 2.50 13.44
N PHE A 169 3.00 1.43 12.62
CA PHE A 169 3.06 1.55 11.16
C PHE A 169 1.85 2.30 10.58
N CYS A 170 0.65 2.09 11.15
CA CYS A 170 -0.57 2.80 10.78
C CYS A 170 -0.64 4.23 11.32
N GLY A 171 0.28 4.65 12.18
CA GLY A 171 0.23 5.96 12.84
C GLY A 171 -0.87 6.08 13.90
N THR A 172 -1.43 4.95 14.37
CA THR A 172 -2.51 4.91 15.36
C THR A 172 -2.01 4.66 16.79
N ALA A 173 -0.75 4.29 16.97
CA ALA A 173 -0.16 4.16 18.30
C ALA A 173 0.06 5.55 18.92
N PRO A 174 -0.38 5.78 20.17
CA PRO A 174 -0.08 7.02 20.85
C PRO A 174 1.43 7.09 21.12
N PHE A 175 2.06 8.16 20.67
CA PHE A 175 3.41 8.52 21.09
C PHE A 175 3.28 9.62 22.17
N GLU A 176 3.88 9.40 23.31
CA GLU A 176 3.97 10.46 24.32
C GLU A 176 4.83 11.60 23.76
N HIS A 177 4.23 12.76 23.59
CA HIS A 177 4.93 14.01 23.40
C HIS A 177 4.94 14.74 24.74
N SER A 178 5.94 14.50 25.57
CA SER A 178 6.21 15.37 26.70
C SER A 178 7.16 16.47 26.23
N SER A 179 6.69 17.70 26.19
CA SER A 179 7.57 18.87 26.25
C SER A 179 8.10 18.92 27.70
N GLY A 180 9.35 18.47 27.91
CA GLY A 180 10.02 18.64 29.17
C GLY A 180 10.25 20.11 29.48
#